data_16b86445b3add6b5c971759fe6e66945
#
_entry.id   16b86445b3add6b5c971759fe6e66945
#
_cell.length_a   1.000
_cell.length_b   1.000
_cell.length_c   1.000
_cell.angle_alpha   90.00
_cell.angle_beta   90.00
_cell.angle_gamma   90.00
#
_symmetry.space_group_name_H-M   'P 1'
#
loop_
_entity.id
_entity.type
_entity.pdbx_description
1 polymer ?
#
loop_
_entity_poly.entity_id
_entity_poly.type
_entity_poly.pdbx_seq_one_letter_code
_entity_poly.pdbx_strand_id
1 'polypeptide(L)'
;MFKLTHVWAIAAICLSSVQTIDAQHYDSFKIHSHNDYEQKSPFWNAYANGLTSIEVDVFLKDKTLYATHAESEIIPNNTIRSLYLDPLSREVKAGKITDDIQLLIDLKSEAESTLKEIVNVLKKYPELTSSPNIRFVISGNRPAPENYNNYPEYIMFDWQDPDHRPGSNWDKVALVSVNFADYSVWNGLGRLTAEDKKSVVSVIEKAHSTGKPFRFWGAPDTKSAWKAFTELGVDYINTDQPAASSAYLRSLKERTFTNNGYSTPYIPDFEHDGKDQEIRNVILLIGDGFGLTQLSAAVFANNNTATITQLKSIGLMKTQSADDFTTDSAAAGTALATGEKTNNRAIGTGTEGQPLENITEFLDKHGFVSGIITTDRITGATPSAFYAHQKERSESARIARDLLRSKISLLIGGGKNDFEAVVKQSGFTVADQVKDITASTGEKVCWFMAPNEVPSVLKGRKNDLAQATGYGLEYLDNKQKPFFLMIEGAQIDWGGHANNTGMIITEAIDFDKAVTEAIRFADTHKNTLVIITADHETSGFSIPQGNIHTSFIEGSFTTHDHTGVMVPVFAYGPHSGTFTGVYENTEIFHKIITLLGFNEK
;
A
#
# COMPACT_ATOMS: atom_id res chain seq x y z
N MET A 1 51.73 -38.19 -37.20
CA MET A 1 50.48 -38.96 -36.95
C MET A 1 50.21 -38.95 -35.46
N PHE A 2 49.53 -37.92 -34.97
CA PHE A 2 49.11 -37.84 -33.56
C PHE A 2 47.60 -37.51 -33.52
N LYS A 3 46.84 -38.42 -32.96
CA LYS A 3 45.37 -38.28 -32.77
C LYS A 3 45.12 -37.42 -31.52
N LEU A 4 44.39 -36.32 -31.68
CA LEU A 4 43.79 -35.56 -30.58
C LEU A 4 42.47 -36.21 -30.18
N THR A 5 42.40 -36.69 -28.96
CA THR A 5 41.16 -37.13 -28.28
C THR A 5 40.52 -35.92 -27.62
N HIS A 6 39.27 -35.62 -28.03
CA HIS A 6 38.44 -34.58 -27.40
C HIS A 6 37.78 -35.15 -26.14
N VAL A 7 38.08 -34.53 -24.98
CA VAL A 7 37.37 -34.79 -23.73
C VAL A 7 36.26 -33.74 -23.62
N TRP A 8 35.01 -34.20 -23.67
CA TRP A 8 33.82 -33.38 -23.40
C TRP A 8 33.60 -33.38 -21.87
N ALA A 9 33.80 -32.21 -21.22
CA ALA A 9 33.37 -31.98 -19.85
C ALA A 9 31.91 -31.58 -19.88
N ILE A 10 31.05 -32.45 -19.34
CA ILE A 10 29.63 -32.12 -19.09
C ILE A 10 29.58 -31.31 -17.79
N ALA A 11 29.36 -30.01 -17.92
CA ALA A 11 29.02 -29.14 -16.80
C ALA A 11 27.54 -29.35 -16.48
N ALA A 12 27.27 -30.05 -15.38
CA ALA A 12 25.92 -30.14 -14.81
C ALA A 12 25.56 -28.80 -14.19
N ILE A 13 24.72 -28.03 -14.89
CA ILE A 13 24.10 -26.82 -14.35
C ILE A 13 22.97 -27.28 -13.42
N CYS A 14 23.20 -27.20 -12.13
CA CYS A 14 22.12 -27.26 -11.14
C CYS A 14 21.29 -25.97 -11.28
N LEU A 15 20.23 -26.04 -12.07
CA LEU A 15 19.13 -25.08 -12.03
C LEU A 15 18.38 -25.31 -10.71
N SER A 16 18.73 -24.54 -9.68
CA SER A 16 17.84 -24.34 -8.55
C SER A 16 16.63 -23.60 -9.09
N SER A 17 15.49 -24.29 -9.18
CA SER A 17 14.20 -23.67 -9.44
C SER A 17 13.90 -22.69 -8.30
N VAL A 18 14.16 -21.40 -8.52
CA VAL A 18 13.56 -20.34 -7.74
C VAL A 18 12.08 -20.39 -8.08
N GLN A 19 11.28 -20.94 -7.16
CA GLN A 19 9.85 -20.80 -7.23
C GLN A 19 9.54 -19.30 -7.14
N THR A 20 9.12 -18.73 -8.25
CA THR A 20 8.44 -17.44 -8.28
C THR A 20 7.16 -17.62 -7.46
N ILE A 21 7.07 -16.95 -6.32
CA ILE A 21 5.83 -16.85 -5.56
C ILE A 21 4.92 -15.95 -6.41
N ASP A 22 4.08 -16.59 -7.21
CA ASP A 22 3.07 -15.92 -8.00
C ASP A 22 2.04 -15.27 -7.08
N ALA A 23 1.60 -14.07 -7.43
CA ALA A 23 0.53 -13.32 -6.76
C ALA A 23 -0.85 -14.05 -6.76
N GLN A 24 -0.92 -15.28 -7.25
CA GLN A 24 -2.14 -16.09 -7.42
C GLN A 24 -2.55 -16.91 -6.18
N HIS A 25 -1.79 -16.92 -5.07
CA HIS A 25 -2.12 -17.76 -3.91
C HIS A 25 -3.03 -17.12 -2.87
N TYR A 26 -3.35 -15.82 -2.98
CA TYR A 26 -4.17 -15.15 -1.96
C TYR A 26 -5.67 -15.50 -1.97
N ASP A 27 -6.17 -16.23 -2.96
CA ASP A 27 -7.58 -16.63 -3.07
C ASP A 27 -7.86 -18.09 -2.63
N SER A 28 -6.85 -18.85 -2.21
CA SER A 28 -6.97 -20.30 -1.96
C SER A 28 -7.19 -20.71 -0.51
N PHE A 29 -6.98 -19.82 0.46
CA PHE A 29 -7.14 -20.10 1.88
C PHE A 29 -8.51 -19.69 2.43
N LYS A 30 -8.92 -20.31 3.53
CA LYS A 30 -10.09 -19.95 4.33
C LYS A 30 -9.65 -19.49 5.71
N ILE A 31 -10.35 -18.53 6.30
CA ILE A 31 -10.12 -18.13 7.69
C ILE A 31 -11.04 -18.96 8.57
N HIS A 32 -10.46 -19.53 9.64
CA HIS A 32 -11.16 -20.36 10.61
C HIS A 32 -11.30 -19.63 11.94
N SER A 33 -12.54 -19.30 12.34
CA SER A 33 -12.84 -18.74 13.66
C SER A 33 -12.74 -19.85 14.71
N HIS A 34 -11.63 -19.87 15.42
CA HIS A 34 -11.37 -20.79 16.52
C HIS A 34 -12.09 -20.31 17.78
N ASN A 35 -12.59 -21.22 18.60
CA ASN A 35 -13.33 -20.90 19.82
C ASN A 35 -14.39 -19.79 19.63
N ASP A 36 -15.11 -19.82 18.51
CA ASP A 36 -16.02 -18.73 18.14
C ASP A 36 -17.10 -18.44 19.21
N TYR A 37 -17.43 -19.42 20.04
CA TYR A 37 -18.40 -19.27 21.16
C TYR A 37 -17.89 -18.28 22.24
N GLU A 38 -16.61 -17.95 22.29
CA GLU A 38 -16.04 -16.93 23.17
C GLU A 38 -16.19 -15.50 22.62
N GLN A 39 -16.57 -15.35 21.35
CA GLN A 39 -16.80 -14.05 20.77
C GLN A 39 -17.98 -13.32 21.41
N LYS A 40 -17.97 -11.98 21.42
CA LYS A 40 -19.10 -11.18 21.91
C LYS A 40 -20.42 -11.48 21.18
N SER A 41 -20.34 -11.90 19.94
CA SER A 41 -21.47 -12.28 19.08
C SER A 41 -21.10 -13.57 18.33
N PRO A 42 -21.17 -14.75 18.99
CA PRO A 42 -20.87 -16.04 18.37
C PRO A 42 -21.62 -16.23 17.05
N PHE A 43 -21.02 -16.96 16.10
CA PHE A 43 -21.46 -17.10 14.72
C PHE A 43 -21.46 -15.79 13.93
N TRP A 44 -22.12 -14.74 14.43
CA TRP A 44 -22.34 -13.51 13.68
C TRP A 44 -21.06 -12.73 13.44
N ASN A 45 -20.11 -12.74 14.39
CA ASN A 45 -18.84 -12.04 14.18
C ASN A 45 -18.03 -12.70 13.06
N ALA A 46 -17.94 -14.01 13.03
CA ALA A 46 -17.29 -14.75 11.94
C ALA A 46 -18.04 -14.58 10.61
N TYR A 47 -19.35 -14.85 10.61
CA TYR A 47 -20.17 -14.80 9.40
C TYR A 47 -20.22 -13.42 8.73
N ALA A 48 -20.42 -12.35 9.51
CA ALA A 48 -20.46 -10.98 8.98
C ALA A 48 -19.11 -10.52 8.41
N ASN A 49 -17.98 -11.09 8.89
CA ASN A 49 -16.66 -10.85 8.33
C ASN A 49 -16.30 -11.82 7.19
N GLY A 50 -17.27 -12.65 6.72
CA GLY A 50 -17.11 -13.55 5.59
C GLY A 50 -16.24 -14.76 5.87
N LEU A 51 -16.11 -15.19 7.12
CA LEU A 51 -15.46 -16.44 7.46
C LEU A 51 -16.42 -17.60 7.18
N THR A 52 -15.91 -18.62 6.55
CA THR A 52 -16.66 -19.80 6.12
C THR A 52 -16.31 -21.06 6.91
N SER A 53 -15.41 -20.97 7.86
CA SER A 53 -15.07 -22.05 8.79
C SER A 53 -15.17 -21.53 10.23
N ILE A 54 -16.05 -22.13 11.03
CA ILE A 54 -16.41 -21.64 12.38
C ILE A 54 -16.35 -22.82 13.33
N GLU A 55 -15.68 -22.64 14.48
CA GLU A 55 -15.50 -23.67 15.50
C GLU A 55 -16.35 -23.39 16.73
N VAL A 56 -17.00 -24.44 17.24
CA VAL A 56 -17.73 -24.43 18.52
C VAL A 56 -17.34 -25.64 19.36
N ASP A 57 -16.87 -25.40 20.58
CA ASP A 57 -16.70 -26.44 21.59
C ASP A 57 -18.05 -26.87 22.14
N VAL A 58 -18.27 -28.15 22.27
CA VAL A 58 -19.54 -28.70 22.73
C VAL A 58 -19.36 -29.66 23.88
N PHE A 59 -20.06 -29.38 24.98
CA PHE A 59 -20.16 -30.24 26.14
C PHE A 59 -21.60 -30.75 26.32
N LEU A 60 -21.79 -32.08 26.37
CA LEU A 60 -23.08 -32.71 26.62
C LEU A 60 -23.35 -32.84 28.12
N LYS A 61 -24.43 -32.22 28.60
CA LYS A 61 -24.96 -32.42 29.95
C LYS A 61 -26.49 -32.47 29.91
N ASP A 62 -27.08 -33.47 30.56
CA ASP A 62 -28.54 -33.66 30.68
C ASP A 62 -29.28 -33.58 29.34
N LYS A 63 -28.75 -34.20 28.27
CA LYS A 63 -29.22 -34.16 26.87
C LYS A 63 -29.22 -32.75 26.23
N THR A 64 -28.52 -31.80 26.82
CA THR A 64 -28.32 -30.49 26.27
C THR A 64 -26.86 -30.32 25.81
N LEU A 65 -26.68 -29.82 24.58
CA LEU A 65 -25.37 -29.56 23.99
C LEU A 65 -25.01 -28.09 24.24
N TYR A 66 -24.21 -27.83 25.23
CA TYR A 66 -23.74 -26.51 25.62
C TYR A 66 -22.51 -26.09 24.79
N ALA A 67 -22.47 -24.86 24.36
CA ALA A 67 -21.30 -24.27 23.70
C ALA A 67 -20.32 -23.80 24.79
N THR A 68 -19.35 -24.65 25.12
CA THR A 68 -18.37 -24.42 26.19
C THR A 68 -17.22 -25.43 26.14
N HIS A 69 -16.06 -25.03 26.66
CA HIS A 69 -14.89 -25.88 26.76
C HIS A 69 -15.00 -26.92 27.92
N ALA A 70 -15.58 -26.52 29.05
CA ALA A 70 -15.65 -27.35 30.24
C ALA A 70 -17.02 -27.30 30.90
N GLU A 71 -17.35 -28.36 31.64
CA GLU A 71 -18.61 -28.47 32.39
C GLU A 71 -18.80 -27.32 33.40
N SER A 72 -17.71 -26.90 34.04
CA SER A 72 -17.73 -25.79 35.02
C SER A 72 -18.04 -24.42 34.42
N GLU A 73 -17.96 -24.27 33.11
CA GLU A 73 -18.13 -23.00 32.37
C GLU A 73 -19.51 -22.93 31.68
N ILE A 74 -20.39 -23.89 31.92
CA ILE A 74 -21.71 -23.92 31.30
C ILE A 74 -22.53 -22.69 31.63
N ILE A 75 -22.93 -21.98 30.57
CA ILE A 75 -23.92 -20.89 30.61
C ILE A 75 -25.25 -21.46 30.07
N PRO A 76 -26.35 -21.44 30.85
CA PRO A 76 -27.60 -22.19 30.52
C PRO A 76 -28.20 -21.89 29.14
N ASN A 77 -28.07 -20.68 28.61
CA ASN A 77 -28.62 -20.26 27.31
C ASN A 77 -27.64 -20.41 26.14
N ASN A 78 -26.37 -20.70 26.42
CA ASN A 78 -25.36 -20.86 25.40
C ASN A 78 -25.31 -22.32 24.93
N THR A 79 -26.16 -22.65 23.98
CA THR A 79 -26.23 -23.97 23.37
C THR A 79 -25.81 -23.92 21.91
N ILE A 80 -25.37 -25.05 21.36
CA ILE A 80 -25.09 -25.15 19.92
C ILE A 80 -26.31 -24.71 19.09
N ARG A 81 -27.51 -24.95 19.56
CA ARG A 81 -28.75 -24.56 18.90
C ARG A 81 -28.87 -23.03 18.83
N SER A 82 -28.89 -22.39 20.00
CA SER A 82 -29.16 -20.95 20.12
C SER A 82 -28.07 -20.10 19.46
N LEU A 83 -26.80 -20.52 19.55
CA LEU A 83 -25.67 -19.74 19.06
C LEU A 83 -25.35 -20.03 17.59
N TYR A 84 -25.57 -21.24 17.07
CA TYR A 84 -25.12 -21.65 15.75
C TYR A 84 -26.22 -22.19 14.86
N LEU A 85 -26.98 -23.23 15.29
CA LEU A 85 -27.91 -23.91 14.38
C LEU A 85 -29.12 -23.05 14.02
N ASP A 86 -29.72 -22.33 14.99
CA ASP A 86 -30.85 -21.45 14.73
C ASP A 86 -30.46 -20.24 13.85
N PRO A 87 -29.32 -19.52 14.09
CA PRO A 87 -28.82 -18.51 13.17
C PRO A 87 -28.55 -19.03 11.76
N LEU A 88 -27.78 -20.13 11.64
CA LEU A 88 -27.40 -20.71 10.35
C LEU A 88 -28.65 -21.18 9.56
N SER A 89 -29.61 -21.85 10.25
CA SER A 89 -30.91 -22.23 9.65
C SER A 89 -31.65 -21.05 9.09
N ARG A 90 -31.67 -19.93 9.81
CA ARG A 90 -32.31 -18.69 9.36
C ARG A 90 -31.67 -18.14 8.08
N GLU A 91 -30.36 -18.11 8.02
CA GLU A 91 -29.64 -17.60 6.83
C GLU A 91 -29.79 -18.55 5.63
N VAL A 92 -29.79 -19.87 5.83
CA VAL A 92 -30.07 -20.84 4.76
C VAL A 92 -31.50 -20.68 4.22
N LYS A 93 -32.51 -20.58 5.10
CA LYS A 93 -33.92 -20.36 4.69
C LYS A 93 -34.11 -19.02 3.98
N ALA A 94 -33.33 -18.02 4.31
CA ALA A 94 -33.36 -16.72 3.65
C ALA A 94 -32.63 -16.70 2.29
N GLY A 95 -31.97 -17.81 1.89
CA GLY A 95 -31.20 -17.90 0.64
C GLY A 95 -29.92 -17.05 0.63
N LYS A 96 -29.36 -16.74 1.80
CA LYS A 96 -28.19 -15.89 1.92
C LYS A 96 -26.85 -16.65 1.98
N ILE A 97 -26.89 -17.96 2.10
CA ILE A 97 -25.69 -18.80 2.11
C ILE A 97 -25.33 -19.11 0.65
N THR A 98 -24.29 -18.47 0.16
CA THR A 98 -23.75 -18.65 -1.20
C THR A 98 -22.46 -19.44 -1.21
N ASP A 99 -21.70 -19.40 -0.12
CA ASP A 99 -20.41 -20.06 0.05
C ASP A 99 -20.53 -21.33 0.88
N ASP A 100 -19.55 -22.22 0.75
CA ASP A 100 -19.47 -23.44 1.56
C ASP A 100 -19.11 -23.10 3.01
N ILE A 101 -20.03 -23.31 3.95
CA ILE A 101 -19.81 -23.11 5.38
C ILE A 101 -19.47 -24.43 6.06
N GLN A 102 -18.38 -24.44 6.79
CA GLN A 102 -17.96 -25.51 7.69
C GLN A 102 -18.25 -25.10 9.14
N LEU A 103 -19.12 -25.83 9.83
CA LEU A 103 -19.22 -25.78 11.28
C LEU A 103 -18.40 -26.93 11.88
N LEU A 104 -17.25 -26.57 12.47
CA LEU A 104 -16.41 -27.52 13.19
C LEU A 104 -16.91 -27.61 14.63
N ILE A 105 -17.28 -28.82 15.07
CA ILE A 105 -17.84 -29.09 16.39
C ILE A 105 -16.80 -29.90 17.16
N ASP A 106 -16.15 -29.24 18.10
CA ASP A 106 -15.12 -29.86 18.94
C ASP A 106 -15.77 -30.48 20.19
N LEU A 107 -15.70 -31.81 20.32
CA LEU A 107 -16.35 -32.55 21.41
C LEU A 107 -15.48 -32.50 22.67
N LYS A 108 -16.00 -31.91 23.74
CA LYS A 108 -15.32 -31.77 25.04
C LYS A 108 -15.82 -32.80 26.06
N SER A 109 -16.91 -33.52 25.78
CA SER A 109 -17.47 -34.61 26.58
C SER A 109 -17.27 -35.97 25.90
N GLU A 110 -17.84 -37.05 26.45
CA GLU A 110 -17.68 -38.41 25.91
C GLU A 110 -18.17 -38.48 24.45
N ALA A 111 -17.38 -39.11 23.59
CA ALA A 111 -17.49 -39.08 22.14
C ALA A 111 -18.83 -39.61 21.61
N GLU A 112 -19.16 -40.85 21.93
CA GLU A 112 -20.30 -41.56 21.30
C GLU A 112 -21.65 -40.96 21.71
N SER A 113 -21.85 -40.66 23.00
CA SER A 113 -23.08 -40.07 23.52
C SER A 113 -23.28 -38.64 23.01
N THR A 114 -22.19 -37.85 22.95
CA THR A 114 -22.22 -36.46 22.48
C THR A 114 -22.55 -36.40 21.00
N LEU A 115 -21.86 -37.17 20.17
CA LEU A 115 -22.09 -37.18 18.72
C LEU A 115 -23.49 -37.73 18.39
N LYS A 116 -23.96 -38.74 19.13
CA LYS A 116 -25.34 -39.23 18.98
C LYS A 116 -26.37 -38.13 19.23
N GLU A 117 -26.15 -37.30 20.27
CA GLU A 117 -27.09 -36.21 20.56
C GLU A 117 -26.96 -35.07 19.51
N ILE A 118 -25.76 -34.76 19.00
CA ILE A 118 -25.57 -33.84 17.88
C ILE A 118 -26.40 -34.29 16.67
N VAL A 119 -26.30 -35.56 16.28
CA VAL A 119 -27.10 -36.13 15.17
C VAL A 119 -28.59 -36.01 15.44
N ASN A 120 -29.06 -36.27 16.69
CA ASN A 120 -30.46 -36.12 17.07
C ASN A 120 -30.94 -34.66 16.94
N VAL A 121 -30.11 -33.71 17.33
CA VAL A 121 -30.43 -32.29 17.20
C VAL A 121 -30.43 -31.87 15.72
N LEU A 122 -29.44 -32.25 14.92
CA LEU A 122 -29.33 -31.91 13.49
C LEU A 122 -30.51 -32.46 12.65
N LYS A 123 -31.08 -33.61 13.02
CA LYS A 123 -32.33 -34.12 12.37
C LYS A 123 -33.51 -33.14 12.43
N LYS A 124 -33.48 -32.15 13.35
CA LYS A 124 -34.52 -31.12 13.46
C LYS A 124 -34.25 -29.93 12.52
N TYR A 125 -33.14 -29.95 11.77
CA TYR A 125 -32.74 -28.92 10.82
C TYR A 125 -32.50 -29.54 9.42
N PRO A 126 -33.56 -30.04 8.76
CA PRO A 126 -33.43 -30.69 7.46
C PRO A 126 -32.82 -29.76 6.39
N GLU A 127 -33.09 -28.44 6.48
CA GLU A 127 -32.51 -27.44 5.59
C GLU A 127 -30.96 -27.32 5.72
N LEU A 128 -30.43 -27.63 6.89
CA LEU A 128 -28.95 -27.64 7.09
C LEU A 128 -28.34 -28.96 6.64
N THR A 129 -28.98 -30.08 6.98
CA THR A 129 -28.45 -31.42 6.68
C THR A 129 -28.59 -31.84 5.22
N SER A 130 -29.50 -31.18 4.46
CA SER A 130 -29.65 -31.39 3.02
C SER A 130 -28.98 -30.32 2.16
N SER A 131 -28.44 -29.27 2.78
CA SER A 131 -27.75 -28.21 2.04
C SER A 131 -26.39 -28.70 1.54
N PRO A 132 -26.07 -28.55 0.24
CA PRO A 132 -24.75 -28.90 -0.27
C PRO A 132 -23.65 -27.94 0.21
N ASN A 133 -24.04 -26.75 0.69
CA ASN A 133 -23.12 -25.71 1.13
C ASN A 133 -22.83 -25.75 2.64
N ILE A 134 -23.44 -26.68 3.39
CA ILE A 134 -23.22 -26.81 4.85
C ILE A 134 -22.51 -28.13 5.16
N ARG A 135 -21.41 -28.02 5.88
CA ARG A 135 -20.63 -29.18 6.32
C ARG A 135 -20.47 -29.16 7.84
N PHE A 136 -20.77 -30.29 8.48
CA PHE A 136 -20.49 -30.49 9.91
C PHE A 136 -19.26 -31.36 10.08
N VAL A 137 -18.24 -30.85 10.76
CA VAL A 137 -16.98 -31.55 10.99
C VAL A 137 -16.78 -31.76 12.48
N ILE A 138 -16.58 -33.00 12.89
CA ILE A 138 -16.40 -33.37 14.29
C ILE A 138 -14.91 -33.43 14.61
N SER A 139 -14.50 -32.70 15.66
CA SER A 139 -13.16 -32.63 16.22
C SER A 139 -13.17 -32.99 17.71
N GLY A 140 -12.02 -32.86 18.40
CA GLY A 140 -11.87 -33.19 19.83
C GLY A 140 -12.02 -34.67 20.15
N ASN A 141 -12.87 -35.03 21.10
CA ASN A 141 -13.15 -36.42 21.50
C ASN A 141 -13.98 -37.12 20.42
N ARG A 142 -13.35 -37.68 19.39
CA ARG A 142 -13.99 -38.33 18.25
C ARG A 142 -14.18 -39.83 18.53
N PRO A 143 -15.20 -40.46 17.92
CA PRO A 143 -15.29 -41.91 17.85
C PRO A 143 -14.06 -42.52 17.19
N ALA A 144 -13.84 -43.82 17.42
CA ALA A 144 -12.80 -44.55 16.73
C ALA A 144 -12.99 -44.47 15.20
N PRO A 145 -11.90 -44.30 14.40
CA PRO A 145 -12.00 -44.06 12.95
C PRO A 145 -12.77 -45.12 12.17
N GLU A 146 -12.73 -46.35 12.60
CA GLU A 146 -13.48 -47.49 12.02
C GLU A 146 -15.00 -47.28 12.09
N ASN A 147 -15.48 -46.42 13.00
CA ASN A 147 -16.90 -46.12 13.20
C ASN A 147 -17.40 -44.93 12.36
N TYR A 148 -16.54 -44.21 11.64
CA TYR A 148 -16.93 -42.99 10.93
C TYR A 148 -18.07 -43.20 9.91
N ASN A 149 -18.10 -44.36 9.23
CA ASN A 149 -19.15 -44.71 8.28
C ASN A 149 -20.50 -45.02 8.93
N ASN A 150 -20.58 -45.19 10.26
CA ASN A 150 -21.84 -45.39 10.96
C ASN A 150 -22.64 -44.12 11.13
N TYR A 151 -22.04 -42.95 10.83
CA TYR A 151 -22.70 -41.65 10.96
C TYR A 151 -23.26 -41.16 9.62
N PRO A 152 -24.31 -40.30 9.63
CA PRO A 152 -24.91 -39.73 8.42
C PRO A 152 -23.89 -39.09 7.50
N GLU A 153 -24.22 -38.99 6.20
CA GLU A 153 -23.31 -38.49 5.16
C GLU A 153 -22.86 -37.05 5.43
N TYR A 154 -23.75 -36.19 5.99
CA TYR A 154 -23.46 -34.80 6.34
C TYR A 154 -22.50 -34.63 7.54
N ILE A 155 -22.14 -35.72 8.29
CA ILE A 155 -21.13 -35.71 9.35
C ILE A 155 -19.79 -36.13 8.74
N MET A 156 -18.81 -35.29 8.93
CA MET A 156 -17.40 -35.55 8.59
C MET A 156 -16.52 -35.38 9.81
N PHE A 157 -15.25 -35.70 9.70
CA PHE A 157 -14.33 -35.76 10.84
C PHE A 157 -13.05 -34.97 10.54
N ASP A 158 -12.51 -34.31 11.56
CA ASP A 158 -11.17 -33.77 11.61
C ASP A 158 -10.16 -34.90 11.88
N TRP A 159 -9.04 -34.90 11.16
CA TRP A 159 -7.99 -35.88 11.29
C TRP A 159 -6.73 -35.26 11.90
N GLN A 160 -6.16 -35.87 12.96
CA GLN A 160 -5.04 -35.28 13.71
C GLN A 160 -3.75 -36.13 13.68
N ASP A 161 -3.69 -37.16 12.82
CA ASP A 161 -2.48 -37.95 12.60
C ASP A 161 -2.05 -37.87 11.13
N PRO A 162 -1.12 -36.94 10.78
CA PRO A 162 -0.68 -36.74 9.40
C PRO A 162 0.18 -37.90 8.87
N ASP A 163 0.67 -38.80 9.72
CA ASP A 163 1.53 -39.91 9.34
C ASP A 163 0.75 -41.19 9.00
N HIS A 164 -0.49 -41.31 9.47
CA HIS A 164 -1.31 -42.50 9.23
C HIS A 164 -2.69 -42.12 8.71
N ARG A 165 -3.25 -42.94 7.83
CA ARG A 165 -4.62 -42.80 7.33
C ARG A 165 -5.56 -43.81 7.97
N PRO A 166 -6.82 -43.44 8.29
CA PRO A 166 -7.80 -44.35 8.87
C PRO A 166 -8.38 -45.31 7.81
N GLY A 167 -7.58 -46.12 7.16
CA GLY A 167 -8.02 -47.17 6.24
C GLY A 167 -9.12 -46.76 5.25
N SER A 168 -10.25 -47.51 5.23
CA SER A 168 -11.36 -47.35 4.28
C SER A 168 -12.26 -46.14 4.55
N ASN A 169 -12.09 -45.41 5.67
CA ASN A 169 -12.99 -44.30 6.05
C ASN A 169 -12.44 -42.92 5.71
N TRP A 170 -11.44 -42.86 4.82
CA TRP A 170 -10.79 -41.60 4.45
C TRP A 170 -11.75 -40.58 3.80
N ASP A 171 -12.78 -41.03 3.12
CA ASP A 171 -13.79 -40.17 2.52
C ASP A 171 -14.59 -39.39 3.57
N LYS A 172 -14.68 -39.88 4.79
CA LYS A 172 -15.32 -39.22 5.93
C LYS A 172 -14.43 -38.17 6.60
N VAL A 173 -13.16 -38.04 6.21
CA VAL A 173 -12.26 -37.01 6.72
C VAL A 173 -12.42 -35.75 5.92
N ALA A 174 -12.69 -34.62 6.59
CA ALA A 174 -12.87 -33.30 5.97
C ALA A 174 -11.55 -32.54 5.80
N LEU A 175 -10.69 -32.57 6.81
CA LEU A 175 -9.41 -31.89 6.86
C LEU A 175 -8.43 -32.64 7.76
N VAL A 176 -7.15 -32.27 7.66
CA VAL A 176 -6.11 -32.66 8.61
C VAL A 176 -5.75 -31.46 9.46
N SER A 177 -5.79 -31.59 10.79
CA SER A 177 -5.36 -30.55 11.71
C SER A 177 -4.42 -31.04 12.78
N VAL A 178 -3.38 -30.24 13.12
CA VAL A 178 -2.39 -30.61 14.11
C VAL A 178 -2.01 -29.44 15.01
N ASN A 179 -1.42 -29.73 16.17
CA ASN A 179 -0.89 -28.72 17.06
C ASN A 179 0.35 -28.06 16.44
N PHE A 180 0.35 -26.74 16.32
CA PHE A 180 1.51 -26.00 15.80
C PHE A 180 2.75 -26.18 16.67
N ALA A 181 2.57 -26.28 18.00
CA ALA A 181 3.67 -26.45 18.96
C ALA A 181 4.50 -27.72 18.73
N ASP A 182 3.96 -28.73 18.03
CA ASP A 182 4.69 -29.97 17.71
C ASP A 182 5.72 -29.74 16.57
N TYR A 183 5.65 -28.62 15.86
CA TYR A 183 6.48 -28.31 14.68
C TYR A 183 7.33 -27.06 14.83
N SER A 184 6.94 -26.13 15.71
CA SER A 184 7.68 -24.89 15.95
C SER A 184 7.30 -24.25 17.27
N VAL A 185 8.26 -23.60 17.92
CA VAL A 185 8.06 -22.75 19.11
C VAL A 185 7.87 -21.27 18.76
N TRP A 186 7.73 -20.95 17.48
CA TRP A 186 7.56 -19.58 17.03
C TRP A 186 6.26 -18.97 17.56
N ASN A 187 6.36 -17.78 18.15
CA ASN A 187 5.24 -17.07 18.77
C ASN A 187 4.54 -16.05 17.85
N GLY A 188 4.85 -16.06 16.55
CA GLY A 188 4.29 -15.11 15.57
C GLY A 188 5.02 -13.77 15.47
N LEU A 189 6.09 -13.55 16.25
CA LEU A 189 6.93 -12.36 16.16
C LEU A 189 8.21 -12.68 15.37
N GLY A 190 8.67 -11.71 14.56
CA GLY A 190 9.80 -11.95 13.67
C GLY A 190 9.47 -12.97 12.58
N ARG A 191 10.40 -13.90 12.32
CA ARG A 191 10.29 -14.91 11.26
C ARG A 191 10.54 -16.30 11.78
N LEU A 192 9.95 -17.30 11.14
CA LEU A 192 10.32 -18.70 11.35
C LEU A 192 11.79 -18.91 11.02
N THR A 193 12.49 -19.70 11.82
CA THR A 193 13.84 -20.18 11.47
C THR A 193 13.75 -21.06 10.23
N ALA A 194 14.88 -21.28 9.56
CA ALA A 194 14.91 -22.16 8.39
C ALA A 194 14.53 -23.60 8.75
N GLU A 195 14.88 -24.04 9.96
CA GLU A 195 14.55 -25.38 10.50
C GLU A 195 13.06 -25.51 10.78
N ASP A 196 12.47 -24.56 11.54
CA ASP A 196 11.04 -24.53 11.82
C ASP A 196 10.22 -24.47 10.54
N LYS A 197 10.61 -23.59 9.59
CA LYS A 197 9.95 -23.49 8.30
C LYS A 197 9.94 -24.82 7.55
N LYS A 198 11.05 -25.57 7.56
CA LYS A 198 11.14 -26.89 6.93
C LYS A 198 10.21 -27.90 7.61
N SER A 199 10.14 -27.91 8.95
CA SER A 199 9.25 -28.76 9.71
C SER A 199 7.78 -28.47 9.40
N VAL A 200 7.40 -27.19 9.42
CA VAL A 200 6.04 -26.70 9.12
C VAL A 200 5.63 -27.07 7.68
N VAL A 201 6.48 -26.80 6.68
CA VAL A 201 6.20 -27.14 5.28
C VAL A 201 6.02 -28.64 5.11
N SER A 202 6.88 -29.46 5.75
CA SER A 202 6.81 -30.92 5.63
C SER A 202 5.46 -31.50 6.06
N VAL A 203 4.87 -31.01 7.16
CA VAL A 203 3.56 -31.52 7.61
C VAL A 203 2.41 -31.04 6.72
N ILE A 204 2.48 -29.81 6.19
CA ILE A 204 1.51 -29.30 5.22
C ILE A 204 1.51 -30.18 3.95
N GLU A 205 2.70 -30.44 3.39
CA GLU A 205 2.87 -31.29 2.21
C GLU A 205 2.38 -32.73 2.45
N LYS A 206 2.62 -33.28 3.64
CA LYS A 206 2.06 -34.60 4.01
C LYS A 206 0.54 -34.62 3.95
N ALA A 207 -0.13 -33.63 4.54
CA ALA A 207 -1.59 -33.52 4.50
C ALA A 207 -2.09 -33.38 3.04
N HIS A 208 -1.50 -32.48 2.27
CA HIS A 208 -1.84 -32.26 0.86
C HIS A 208 -1.63 -33.51 -0.01
N SER A 209 -0.59 -34.30 0.27
CA SER A 209 -0.37 -35.59 -0.43
C SER A 209 -1.52 -36.58 -0.25
N THR A 210 -2.37 -36.38 0.76
CA THR A 210 -3.56 -37.18 1.04
C THR A 210 -4.82 -36.66 0.33
N GLY A 211 -4.74 -35.51 -0.34
CA GLY A 211 -5.86 -34.81 -0.98
C GLY A 211 -6.78 -34.09 0.02
N LYS A 212 -6.33 -33.82 1.23
CA LYS A 212 -7.11 -33.12 2.26
C LYS A 212 -6.53 -31.75 2.57
N PRO A 213 -7.38 -30.73 2.83
CA PRO A 213 -6.94 -29.44 3.31
C PRO A 213 -6.35 -29.51 4.71
N PHE A 214 -5.51 -28.53 5.05
CA PHE A 214 -4.72 -28.53 6.27
C PHE A 214 -5.01 -27.33 7.18
N ARG A 215 -4.95 -27.55 8.51
CA ARG A 215 -5.05 -26.51 9.56
C ARG A 215 -4.03 -26.75 10.66
N PHE A 216 -3.46 -25.67 11.20
CA PHE A 216 -2.86 -25.68 12.52
C PHE A 216 -3.84 -25.16 13.57
N TRP A 217 -3.96 -25.85 14.71
CA TRP A 217 -4.52 -25.31 15.94
C TRP A 217 -3.39 -24.97 16.92
N GLY A 218 -3.68 -24.16 17.97
CA GLY A 218 -2.63 -23.65 18.88
C GLY A 218 -1.55 -22.81 18.20
N ALA A 219 -1.86 -22.24 17.03
CA ALA A 219 -0.94 -21.43 16.23
C ALA A 219 -0.92 -19.98 16.72
N PRO A 220 0.19 -19.24 16.51
CA PRO A 220 0.24 -17.82 16.80
C PRO A 220 -0.82 -17.03 16.04
N ASP A 221 -1.51 -16.11 16.72
CA ASP A 221 -2.64 -15.33 16.20
C ASP A 221 -2.24 -13.86 15.99
N THR A 222 -1.39 -13.62 15.00
CA THR A 222 -0.83 -12.30 14.63
C THR A 222 -0.84 -12.10 13.13
N LYS A 223 -0.79 -10.85 12.67
CA LYS A 223 -0.69 -10.52 11.23
C LYS A 223 0.48 -11.24 10.55
N SER A 224 1.64 -11.30 11.23
CA SER A 224 2.82 -11.99 10.71
C SER A 224 2.61 -13.48 10.55
N ALA A 225 1.91 -14.11 11.52
CA ALA A 225 1.61 -15.55 11.48
C ALA A 225 0.55 -15.85 10.41
N TRP A 226 -0.56 -15.11 10.35
CA TRP A 226 -1.59 -15.30 9.33
C TRP A 226 -1.00 -15.27 7.93
N LYS A 227 -0.17 -14.23 7.65
CA LYS A 227 0.50 -14.11 6.37
C LYS A 227 1.47 -15.26 6.11
N ALA A 228 2.33 -15.61 7.09
CA ALA A 228 3.27 -16.71 6.92
C ALA A 228 2.56 -18.03 6.61
N PHE A 229 1.46 -18.31 7.27
CA PHE A 229 0.68 -19.53 7.02
C PHE A 229 0.04 -19.53 5.63
N THR A 230 -0.47 -18.40 5.14
CA THR A 230 -0.98 -18.34 3.76
C THR A 230 0.13 -18.59 2.74
N GLU A 231 1.33 -18.02 2.95
CA GLU A 231 2.49 -18.22 2.08
C GLU A 231 3.04 -19.65 2.12
N LEU A 232 2.86 -20.35 3.24
CA LEU A 232 3.29 -21.75 3.41
C LEU A 232 2.26 -22.76 2.92
N GLY A 233 1.07 -22.28 2.49
CA GLY A 233 0.03 -23.14 1.92
C GLY A 233 -0.92 -23.76 2.94
N VAL A 234 -1.08 -23.17 4.13
CA VAL A 234 -2.12 -23.59 5.09
C VAL A 234 -3.49 -23.22 4.54
N ASP A 235 -4.41 -24.18 4.46
CA ASP A 235 -5.75 -23.98 3.87
C ASP A 235 -6.73 -23.30 4.81
N TYR A 236 -6.62 -23.54 6.12
CA TYR A 236 -7.45 -22.92 7.15
C TYR A 236 -6.59 -22.13 8.13
N ILE A 237 -6.63 -20.80 8.02
CA ILE A 237 -5.90 -19.90 8.91
C ILE A 237 -6.67 -19.75 10.23
N ASN A 238 -6.14 -20.32 11.28
CA ASN A 238 -6.73 -20.34 12.63
C ASN A 238 -6.61 -18.98 13.29
N THR A 239 -7.70 -18.46 13.90
CA THR A 239 -7.69 -17.17 14.58
C THR A 239 -8.79 -17.05 15.63
N ASP A 240 -8.48 -16.39 16.75
CA ASP A 240 -9.44 -15.90 17.75
C ASP A 240 -9.92 -14.46 17.44
N GLN A 241 -9.41 -13.85 16.34
CA GLN A 241 -9.65 -12.48 15.94
C GLN A 241 -10.28 -12.40 14.53
N PRO A 242 -11.51 -12.93 14.32
CA PRO A 242 -12.08 -13.10 12.98
C PRO A 242 -12.18 -11.80 12.18
N ALA A 243 -12.59 -10.68 12.79
CA ALA A 243 -12.67 -9.40 12.10
C ALA A 243 -11.31 -8.84 11.68
N ALA A 244 -10.31 -8.91 12.58
CA ALA A 244 -8.97 -8.38 12.32
C ALA A 244 -8.22 -9.20 11.27
N SER A 245 -8.31 -10.55 11.35
CA SER A 245 -7.66 -11.45 10.39
C SER A 245 -8.29 -11.30 8.99
N SER A 246 -9.63 -11.23 8.90
CA SER A 246 -10.32 -11.03 7.63
C SER A 246 -9.94 -9.70 7.00
N ALA A 247 -9.97 -8.60 7.75
CA ALA A 247 -9.60 -7.28 7.23
C ALA A 247 -8.16 -7.25 6.72
N TYR A 248 -7.22 -7.84 7.48
CA TYR A 248 -5.81 -7.88 7.09
C TYR A 248 -5.57 -8.77 5.86
N LEU A 249 -6.02 -10.03 5.90
CA LEU A 249 -5.74 -11.00 4.84
C LEU A 249 -6.37 -10.59 3.50
N ARG A 250 -7.57 -10.01 3.52
CA ARG A 250 -8.22 -9.48 2.29
C ARG A 250 -7.51 -8.26 1.72
N SER A 251 -6.81 -7.49 2.54
CA SER A 251 -6.04 -6.32 2.10
C SER A 251 -4.65 -6.66 1.54
N LEU A 252 -4.21 -7.92 1.56
CA LEU A 252 -2.86 -8.31 1.11
C LEU A 252 -2.61 -7.97 -0.35
N LYS A 253 -3.63 -8.00 -1.19
CA LYS A 253 -3.54 -7.67 -2.61
C LYS A 253 -3.09 -6.22 -2.85
N GLU A 254 -3.62 -5.28 -2.07
CA GLU A 254 -3.25 -3.87 -2.13
C GLU A 254 -1.95 -3.58 -1.38
N ARG A 255 -1.62 -4.40 -0.38
CA ARG A 255 -0.42 -4.26 0.45
C ARG A 255 0.84 -4.82 -0.20
N THR A 256 0.73 -5.73 -1.14
CA THR A 256 1.89 -6.39 -1.77
C THR A 256 2.08 -5.93 -3.20
N PHE A 257 3.35 -5.76 -3.59
CA PHE A 257 3.69 -5.40 -4.95
C PHE A 257 5.05 -6.00 -5.34
N THR A 258 5.14 -6.52 -6.57
CA THR A 258 6.40 -6.92 -7.19
C THR A 258 6.62 -6.03 -8.40
N ASN A 259 7.68 -5.24 -8.38
CA ASN A 259 8.00 -4.35 -9.49
C ASN A 259 8.72 -5.12 -10.61
N ASN A 260 8.25 -4.94 -11.84
CA ASN A 260 8.85 -5.50 -13.06
C ASN A 260 9.32 -4.40 -14.04
N GLY A 261 9.07 -3.13 -13.70
CA GLY A 261 9.43 -1.96 -14.52
C GLY A 261 10.50 -1.11 -13.82
N TYR A 262 11.76 -1.25 -14.20
CA TYR A 262 12.89 -0.58 -13.54
C TYR A 262 13.23 0.75 -14.21
N SER A 263 13.68 1.70 -13.40
CA SER A 263 14.32 2.94 -13.82
C SER A 263 15.82 2.86 -13.57
N THR A 264 16.61 3.29 -14.56
CA THR A 264 18.08 3.39 -14.38
C THR A 264 18.39 4.73 -13.72
N PRO A 265 19.06 4.75 -12.56
CA PRO A 265 19.42 6.00 -11.90
C PRO A 265 20.47 6.75 -12.71
N TYR A 266 20.40 8.07 -12.62
CA TYR A 266 21.47 8.95 -13.09
C TYR A 266 22.48 9.18 -11.98
N ILE A 267 23.77 9.12 -12.30
CA ILE A 267 24.85 9.43 -11.37
C ILE A 267 25.33 10.85 -11.68
N PRO A 268 25.11 11.83 -10.79
CA PRO A 268 25.55 13.20 -10.98
C PRO A 268 27.07 13.34 -11.04
N ASP A 269 27.57 14.36 -11.75
CA ASP A 269 29.01 14.61 -11.84
C ASP A 269 29.58 15.33 -10.60
N PHE A 270 28.72 16.00 -9.81
CA PHE A 270 29.06 16.76 -8.61
C PHE A 270 30.04 17.93 -8.83
N GLU A 271 30.29 18.35 -10.08
CA GLU A 271 31.28 19.38 -10.35
C GLU A 271 30.94 20.71 -9.67
N HIS A 272 29.64 21.05 -9.63
CA HIS A 272 29.11 22.31 -9.08
C HIS A 272 28.36 22.14 -7.76
N ASP A 273 28.20 20.92 -7.28
CA ASP A 273 27.47 20.62 -6.06
C ASP A 273 28.13 21.23 -4.81
N GLY A 274 27.36 21.98 -4.04
CA GLY A 274 27.78 22.65 -2.81
C GLY A 274 28.77 23.81 -3.03
N LYS A 275 29.05 24.21 -4.27
CA LYS A 275 29.97 25.33 -4.54
C LYS A 275 29.31 26.67 -4.22
N ASP A 276 30.16 27.61 -3.77
CA ASP A 276 29.78 29.01 -3.58
C ASP A 276 29.86 29.74 -4.94
N GLN A 277 28.75 29.70 -5.68
CA GLN A 277 28.62 30.36 -6.99
C GLN A 277 27.19 30.86 -7.20
N GLU A 278 27.04 31.85 -8.10
CA GLU A 278 25.74 32.44 -8.42
C GLU A 278 24.72 31.37 -8.88
N ILE A 279 23.50 31.46 -8.35
CA ILE A 279 22.36 30.66 -8.77
C ILE A 279 21.55 31.47 -9.78
N ARG A 280 21.36 30.92 -10.98
CA ARG A 280 20.51 31.47 -12.00
C ARG A 280 19.13 30.83 -12.04
N ASN A 281 19.08 29.52 -11.92
CA ASN A 281 17.86 28.74 -12.05
C ASN A 281 17.57 27.97 -10.77
N VAL A 282 16.31 27.84 -10.41
CA VAL A 282 15.85 27.05 -9.27
C VAL A 282 14.78 26.05 -9.74
N ILE A 283 14.96 24.78 -9.41
CA ILE A 283 14.00 23.71 -9.66
C ILE A 283 13.58 23.13 -8.31
N LEU A 284 12.30 23.21 -8.00
CA LEU A 284 11.71 22.62 -6.79
C LEU A 284 10.82 21.45 -7.18
N LEU A 285 11.22 20.24 -6.79
CA LEU A 285 10.43 19.03 -7.00
C LEU A 285 9.74 18.63 -5.68
N ILE A 286 8.43 18.40 -5.74
CA ILE A 286 7.58 18.04 -4.62
C ILE A 286 6.92 16.70 -4.93
N GLY A 287 7.25 15.67 -4.14
CA GLY A 287 6.49 14.42 -4.13
C GLY A 287 5.37 14.53 -3.11
N ASP A 288 4.12 14.63 -3.55
CA ASP A 288 2.98 14.70 -2.64
C ASP A 288 2.86 13.39 -1.85
N GLY A 289 2.81 13.47 -0.51
CA GLY A 289 2.79 12.32 0.37
C GLY A 289 4.10 11.52 0.45
N PHE A 290 5.22 12.05 -0.06
CA PHE A 290 6.48 11.35 -0.26
C PHE A 290 7.36 11.36 1.00
N GLY A 291 6.99 10.59 2.01
CA GLY A 291 7.80 10.37 3.19
C GLY A 291 9.00 9.44 2.94
N LEU A 292 9.85 9.29 3.96
CA LEU A 292 11.06 8.47 3.89
C LEU A 292 10.77 6.99 3.59
N THR A 293 9.65 6.47 4.06
CA THR A 293 9.26 5.07 3.82
C THR A 293 8.72 4.83 2.42
N GLN A 294 8.02 5.79 1.83
CA GLN A 294 7.60 5.77 0.43
C GLN A 294 8.82 5.77 -0.50
N LEU A 295 9.80 6.65 -0.23
CA LEU A 295 11.10 6.65 -0.90
C LEU A 295 11.80 5.30 -0.77
N SER A 296 11.89 4.75 0.44
CA SER A 296 12.57 3.47 0.68
C SER A 296 11.93 2.33 -0.09
N ALA A 297 10.59 2.27 -0.15
CA ALA A 297 9.86 1.26 -0.93
C ALA A 297 10.19 1.35 -2.42
N ALA A 298 10.18 2.55 -2.99
CA ALA A 298 10.54 2.79 -4.39
C ALA A 298 11.97 2.34 -4.69
N VAL A 299 12.93 2.70 -3.83
CA VAL A 299 14.34 2.31 -3.98
C VAL A 299 14.50 0.80 -3.96
N PHE A 300 13.95 0.12 -2.94
CA PHE A 300 14.08 -1.34 -2.82
C PHE A 300 13.37 -2.09 -3.96
N ALA A 301 12.24 -1.59 -4.42
CA ALA A 301 11.53 -2.14 -5.57
C ALA A 301 12.21 -1.83 -6.92
N ASN A 302 13.11 -0.85 -6.98
CA ASN A 302 13.85 -0.46 -8.18
C ASN A 302 15.32 -0.95 -8.13
N ASN A 303 15.53 -2.25 -7.89
CA ASN A 303 16.86 -2.86 -7.78
C ASN A 303 17.76 -2.18 -6.73
N ASN A 304 17.19 -1.71 -5.64
CA ASN A 304 17.88 -1.03 -4.55
C ASN A 304 18.63 0.26 -4.99
N THR A 305 18.08 0.99 -5.97
CA THR A 305 18.72 2.20 -6.50
C THR A 305 17.70 3.23 -7.00
N ALA A 306 18.04 4.51 -6.91
CA ALA A 306 17.32 5.65 -7.46
C ALA A 306 18.27 6.84 -7.67
N THR A 307 17.92 7.79 -8.52
CA THR A 307 18.73 9.02 -8.74
C THR A 307 18.80 9.85 -7.47
N ILE A 308 17.69 10.02 -6.77
CA ILE A 308 17.63 10.78 -5.52
C ILE A 308 18.60 10.24 -4.45
N THR A 309 18.88 8.93 -4.44
CA THR A 309 19.81 8.32 -3.48
C THR A 309 21.28 8.54 -3.79
N GLN A 310 21.60 9.15 -4.93
CA GLN A 310 22.97 9.55 -5.28
C GLN A 310 23.34 10.90 -4.67
N LEU A 311 22.35 11.70 -4.21
CA LEU A 311 22.55 13.06 -3.73
C LEU A 311 23.18 13.06 -2.32
N LYS A 312 23.98 14.09 -2.03
CA LYS A 312 24.78 14.17 -0.79
C LYS A 312 24.23 15.13 0.25
N SER A 313 23.54 16.20 -0.19
CA SER A 313 22.94 17.19 0.71
C SER A 313 21.55 16.74 1.11
N ILE A 314 21.38 16.31 2.37
CA ILE A 314 20.16 15.73 2.90
C ILE A 314 19.75 16.46 4.17
N GLY A 315 18.47 16.84 4.27
CA GLY A 315 17.83 17.41 5.46
C GLY A 315 16.49 16.74 5.74
N LEU A 316 15.86 17.18 6.81
CA LEU A 316 14.49 16.80 7.20
C LEU A 316 13.65 18.04 7.42
N MET A 317 12.38 17.99 7.07
CA MET A 317 11.46 19.11 7.12
C MET A 317 10.23 18.77 7.97
N LYS A 318 9.84 19.69 8.86
CA LYS A 318 8.60 19.65 9.64
C LYS A 318 7.49 20.28 8.81
N THR A 319 6.30 19.66 8.81
CA THR A 319 5.24 19.94 7.83
C THR A 319 3.95 20.52 8.40
N GLN A 320 3.79 20.56 9.74
CA GLN A 320 2.53 21.00 10.38
C GLN A 320 1.96 22.30 9.79
N SER A 321 0.64 22.40 9.69
CA SER A 321 -0.05 23.64 9.31
C SER A 321 -0.13 24.64 10.49
N ALA A 322 -0.76 25.78 10.29
CA ALA A 322 -0.94 26.77 11.35
C ALA A 322 -2.00 26.34 12.37
N ASP A 323 -3.01 25.58 11.95
CA ASP A 323 -4.18 25.22 12.75
C ASP A 323 -4.22 23.73 13.16
N ASP A 324 -3.34 22.87 12.60
CA ASP A 324 -3.32 21.44 12.94
C ASP A 324 -1.89 20.87 12.97
N PHE A 325 -1.71 19.82 13.78
CA PHE A 325 -0.48 19.03 13.80
C PHE A 325 -0.22 18.31 12.47
N THR A 326 -1.28 17.90 11.80
CA THR A 326 -1.22 17.24 10.49
C THR A 326 -1.67 18.21 9.40
N THR A 327 -0.75 18.54 8.49
CA THR A 327 -1.05 19.43 7.36
C THR A 327 -1.83 18.74 6.25
N ASP A 328 -2.54 19.53 5.43
CA ASP A 328 -2.95 19.11 4.08
C ASP A 328 -2.02 19.70 3.03
N SER A 329 -2.12 19.23 1.78
CA SER A 329 -1.28 19.70 0.65
C SER A 329 -1.47 21.20 0.35
N ALA A 330 -2.66 21.77 0.66
CA ALA A 330 -2.91 23.20 0.43
C ALA A 330 -2.08 24.08 1.38
N ALA A 331 -2.11 23.78 2.67
CA ALA A 331 -1.33 24.50 3.67
C ALA A 331 0.17 24.26 3.51
N ALA A 332 0.58 23.02 3.23
CA ALA A 332 1.99 22.69 3.02
C ALA A 332 2.53 23.33 1.74
N GLY A 333 1.81 23.22 0.62
CA GLY A 333 2.16 23.89 -0.64
C GLY A 333 2.25 25.40 -0.48
N THR A 334 1.32 26.02 0.27
CA THR A 334 1.37 27.45 0.60
C THR A 334 2.62 27.79 1.40
N ALA A 335 2.97 26.99 2.43
CA ALA A 335 4.19 27.25 3.22
C ALA A 335 5.47 27.16 2.37
N LEU A 336 5.55 26.20 1.44
CA LEU A 336 6.66 26.07 0.48
C LEU A 336 6.72 27.23 -0.52
N ALA A 337 5.54 27.73 -0.93
CA ALA A 337 5.44 28.78 -1.95
C ALA A 337 5.61 30.20 -1.39
N THR A 338 5.31 30.44 -0.10
CA THR A 338 5.22 31.79 0.47
C THR A 338 6.17 32.04 1.65
N GLY A 339 6.71 30.98 2.26
CA GLY A 339 7.48 31.09 3.49
C GLY A 339 6.63 31.31 4.76
N GLU A 340 5.29 31.23 4.66
CA GLU A 340 4.38 31.44 5.78
C GLU A 340 3.47 30.23 6.03
N LYS A 341 3.21 29.91 7.29
CA LYS A 341 2.22 28.89 7.67
C LYS A 341 0.81 29.42 7.46
N THR A 342 -0.07 28.54 6.99
CA THR A 342 -1.51 28.84 6.87
C THR A 342 -2.36 27.68 7.40
N ASN A 343 -3.67 27.90 7.45
CA ASN A 343 -4.64 26.90 7.87
C ASN A 343 -4.82 25.82 6.78
N ASN A 344 -5.13 24.60 7.19
CA ASN A 344 -5.50 23.54 6.27
C ASN A 344 -6.57 24.03 5.29
N ARG A 345 -6.51 23.54 4.04
CA ARG A 345 -7.37 23.87 2.90
C ARG A 345 -7.16 25.27 2.26
N ALA A 346 -6.35 26.14 2.86
CA ALA A 346 -6.06 27.46 2.34
C ALA A 346 -4.91 27.44 1.32
N ILE A 347 -5.09 28.14 0.19
CA ILE A 347 -4.14 28.23 -0.91
C ILE A 347 -3.65 29.65 -1.05
N GLY A 348 -2.34 29.90 -0.91
CA GLY A 348 -1.71 31.20 -1.11
C GLY A 348 -2.32 32.33 -0.27
N THR A 349 -2.97 31.99 0.85
CA THR A 349 -3.56 32.96 1.78
C THR A 349 -3.07 32.70 3.20
N GLY A 350 -2.91 33.76 4.00
CA GLY A 350 -2.57 33.66 5.41
C GLY A 350 -3.74 33.21 6.27
N THR A 351 -3.48 33.03 7.57
CA THR A 351 -4.47 32.54 8.56
C THR A 351 -5.73 33.40 8.64
N GLU A 352 -5.63 34.69 8.37
CA GLU A 352 -6.79 35.62 8.30
C GLU A 352 -7.43 35.68 6.91
N GLY A 353 -6.89 34.89 5.94
CA GLY A 353 -7.39 34.81 4.58
C GLY A 353 -6.97 35.96 3.67
N GLN A 354 -5.96 36.74 4.05
CA GLN A 354 -5.30 37.72 3.19
C GLN A 354 -4.40 36.99 2.16
N PRO A 355 -4.30 37.43 0.91
CA PRO A 355 -3.34 36.89 -0.05
C PRO A 355 -1.90 37.05 0.46
N LEU A 356 -1.11 35.99 0.30
CA LEU A 356 0.34 35.99 0.56
C LEU A 356 1.07 36.02 -0.78
N GLU A 357 2.12 36.81 -0.89
CA GLU A 357 2.93 36.84 -2.10
C GLU A 357 3.69 35.50 -2.24
N ASN A 358 3.44 34.76 -3.30
CA ASN A 358 4.13 33.52 -3.55
C ASN A 358 5.45 33.73 -4.34
N ILE A 359 6.30 32.71 -4.33
CA ILE A 359 7.65 32.76 -4.93
C ILE A 359 7.63 33.14 -6.43
N THR A 360 6.60 32.73 -7.18
CA THR A 360 6.52 33.05 -8.62
C THR A 360 6.18 34.52 -8.85
N GLU A 361 5.36 35.12 -7.98
CA GLU A 361 5.04 36.57 -8.02
C GLU A 361 6.24 37.40 -7.55
N PHE A 362 6.92 36.94 -6.49
CA PHE A 362 8.14 37.57 -6.00
C PHE A 362 9.22 37.58 -7.08
N LEU A 363 9.50 36.43 -7.67
CA LEU A 363 10.58 36.27 -8.67
C LEU A 363 10.27 36.96 -10.01
N ASP A 364 9.00 37.12 -10.43
CA ASP A 364 8.61 37.91 -11.61
C ASP A 364 9.10 39.37 -11.50
N LYS A 365 8.99 39.97 -10.31
CA LYS A 365 9.50 41.33 -10.05
C LYS A 365 11.02 41.44 -10.20
N HIS A 366 11.74 40.32 -10.15
CA HIS A 366 13.19 40.23 -10.29
C HIS A 366 13.61 39.65 -11.66
N GLY A 367 12.67 39.57 -12.60
CA GLY A 367 12.96 39.20 -14.00
C GLY A 367 13.03 37.71 -14.30
N PHE A 368 12.65 36.86 -13.35
CA PHE A 368 12.53 35.41 -13.58
C PHE A 368 11.29 35.06 -14.40
N VAL A 369 11.37 33.97 -15.12
CA VAL A 369 10.20 33.29 -15.68
C VAL A 369 9.87 32.07 -14.82
N SER A 370 8.58 31.74 -14.66
CA SER A 370 8.18 30.63 -13.78
C SER A 370 7.35 29.58 -14.52
N GLY A 371 7.53 28.31 -14.13
CA GLY A 371 6.79 27.17 -14.65
C GLY A 371 6.24 26.27 -13.55
N ILE A 372 5.16 25.56 -13.89
CA ILE A 372 4.52 24.54 -13.04
C ILE A 372 4.27 23.28 -13.87
N ILE A 373 4.68 22.13 -13.35
CA ILE A 373 4.43 20.80 -13.92
C ILE A 373 3.86 19.92 -12.82
N THR A 374 2.77 19.20 -13.08
CA THR A 374 2.14 18.32 -12.09
C THR A 374 1.51 17.09 -12.74
N THR A 375 1.43 16.00 -12.00
CA THR A 375 0.61 14.82 -12.33
C THR A 375 -0.80 14.86 -11.72
N ASP A 376 -1.17 15.97 -11.09
CA ASP A 376 -2.55 16.31 -10.70
C ASP A 376 -3.24 17.18 -11.75
N ARG A 377 -4.45 17.63 -11.46
CA ARG A 377 -5.05 18.80 -12.12
C ARG A 377 -4.24 20.03 -11.77
N ILE A 378 -4.14 20.96 -12.73
CA ILE A 378 -3.46 22.23 -12.48
C ILE A 378 -4.16 23.04 -11.36
N THR A 379 -5.46 22.81 -11.12
CA THR A 379 -6.22 23.33 -9.98
C THR A 379 -6.02 22.53 -8.69
N GLY A 380 -5.16 21.51 -8.67
CA GLY A 380 -4.79 20.78 -7.47
C GLY A 380 -4.17 21.68 -6.42
N ALA A 381 -4.14 21.22 -5.17
CA ALA A 381 -3.74 22.07 -4.04
C ALA A 381 -2.29 22.54 -4.16
N THR A 382 -1.35 21.64 -4.37
CA THR A 382 0.08 21.95 -4.43
C THR A 382 0.42 22.87 -5.61
N PRO A 383 0.04 22.60 -6.87
CA PRO A 383 0.38 23.49 -7.98
C PRO A 383 -0.29 24.88 -7.84
N SER A 384 -1.52 24.92 -7.34
CA SER A 384 -2.23 26.21 -7.20
C SER A 384 -1.66 27.12 -6.12
N ALA A 385 -0.98 26.60 -5.09
CA ALA A 385 -0.28 27.42 -4.10
C ALA A 385 0.80 28.33 -4.70
N PHE A 386 1.31 28.00 -5.88
CA PHE A 386 2.31 28.76 -6.60
C PHE A 386 1.75 29.82 -7.56
N TYR A 387 0.38 29.97 -7.66
CA TYR A 387 -0.20 30.97 -8.54
C TYR A 387 -1.56 31.55 -8.12
N ALA A 388 -2.21 30.95 -7.11
CA ALA A 388 -3.59 31.29 -6.72
C ALA A 388 -3.68 31.70 -5.24
N HIS A 389 -4.79 32.43 -4.91
CA HIS A 389 -5.06 32.91 -3.55
C HIS A 389 -6.52 32.64 -3.18
N GLN A 390 -6.81 31.46 -2.69
CA GLN A 390 -8.17 31.02 -2.32
C GLN A 390 -8.18 30.45 -0.90
N LYS A 391 -9.24 30.77 -0.15
CA LYS A 391 -9.42 30.27 1.22
C LYS A 391 -9.76 28.77 1.28
N GLU A 392 -10.12 28.18 0.12
CA GLU A 392 -10.64 26.81 0.07
C GLU A 392 -10.18 26.10 -1.21
N ARG A 393 -9.41 25.00 -1.06
CA ARG A 393 -8.82 24.22 -2.15
C ARG A 393 -9.84 23.58 -3.10
N SER A 394 -11.08 23.38 -2.68
CA SER A 394 -12.14 22.81 -3.52
C SER A 394 -12.77 23.80 -4.51
N GLU A 395 -12.41 25.09 -4.45
CA GLU A 395 -12.95 26.12 -5.33
C GLU A 395 -12.25 26.18 -6.71
N SER A 396 -12.14 25.04 -7.42
CA SER A 396 -11.38 24.90 -8.68
C SER A 396 -11.66 25.98 -9.70
N ALA A 397 -12.90 26.42 -9.83
CA ALA A 397 -13.27 27.50 -10.79
C ALA A 397 -12.69 28.86 -10.41
N ARG A 398 -12.50 29.16 -9.12
CA ARG A 398 -11.84 30.41 -8.66
C ARG A 398 -10.34 30.29 -8.80
N ILE A 399 -9.78 29.14 -8.40
CA ILE A 399 -8.36 28.82 -8.58
C ILE A 399 -7.96 28.98 -10.05
N ALA A 400 -8.73 28.40 -10.99
CA ALA A 400 -8.48 28.56 -12.42
C ALA A 400 -8.48 30.03 -12.87
N ARG A 401 -9.38 30.87 -12.34
CA ARG A 401 -9.44 32.30 -12.68
C ARG A 401 -8.23 33.07 -12.19
N ASP A 402 -7.60 32.69 -11.09
CA ASP A 402 -6.39 33.34 -10.58
C ASP A 402 -5.23 33.25 -11.58
N LEU A 403 -5.24 32.24 -12.46
CA LEU A 403 -4.28 32.12 -13.57
C LEU A 403 -4.27 33.37 -14.48
N LEU A 404 -5.40 34.09 -14.63
CA LEU A 404 -5.47 35.32 -15.43
C LEU A 404 -4.53 36.43 -14.91
N ARG A 405 -4.22 36.39 -13.62
CA ARG A 405 -3.35 37.39 -12.97
C ARG A 405 -1.95 36.82 -12.71
N SER A 406 -1.78 35.51 -12.87
CA SER A 406 -0.53 34.85 -12.57
C SER A 406 0.57 35.20 -13.57
N LYS A 407 1.80 35.05 -13.11
CA LYS A 407 3.02 35.28 -13.88
C LYS A 407 3.62 34.01 -14.46
N ILE A 408 2.89 32.91 -14.42
CA ILE A 408 3.33 31.64 -14.93
C ILE A 408 3.45 31.66 -16.45
N SER A 409 4.59 31.18 -16.96
CA SER A 409 4.91 31.08 -18.39
C SER A 409 4.77 29.68 -18.96
N LEU A 410 4.97 28.65 -18.12
CA LEU A 410 4.83 27.25 -18.47
C LEU A 410 3.83 26.55 -17.51
N LEU A 411 2.85 25.82 -18.07
CA LEU A 411 1.84 25.16 -17.29
C LEU A 411 1.56 23.76 -17.86
N ILE A 412 1.86 22.71 -17.11
CA ILE A 412 1.65 21.33 -17.54
C ILE A 412 0.95 20.54 -16.43
N GLY A 413 -0.15 19.84 -16.77
CA GLY A 413 -0.89 19.02 -15.83
C GLY A 413 -2.21 18.51 -16.39
N GLY A 414 -3.07 17.95 -15.53
CA GLY A 414 -4.44 17.57 -15.87
C GLY A 414 -5.43 18.74 -15.80
N GLY A 415 -6.72 18.46 -16.04
CA GLY A 415 -7.81 19.40 -15.78
C GLY A 415 -8.09 20.39 -16.92
N LYS A 416 -7.86 19.99 -18.19
CA LYS A 416 -8.19 20.85 -19.35
C LYS A 416 -9.59 21.44 -19.25
N ASN A 417 -10.56 20.65 -18.78
CA ASN A 417 -11.95 21.08 -18.66
C ASN A 417 -12.15 22.23 -17.67
N ASP A 418 -11.35 22.32 -16.62
CA ASP A 418 -11.38 23.40 -15.63
C ASP A 418 -10.85 24.73 -16.21
N PHE A 419 -9.95 24.64 -17.19
CA PHE A 419 -9.23 25.77 -17.75
C PHE A 419 -9.74 26.25 -19.12
N GLU A 420 -10.63 25.56 -19.81
CA GLU A 420 -11.00 25.86 -21.20
C GLU A 420 -11.46 27.31 -21.39
N ALA A 421 -12.23 27.85 -20.44
CA ALA A 421 -12.70 29.24 -20.49
C ALA A 421 -11.61 30.26 -20.15
N VAL A 422 -10.58 29.86 -19.37
CA VAL A 422 -9.54 30.76 -18.84
C VAL A 422 -8.34 30.84 -19.76
N VAL A 423 -7.91 29.70 -20.33
CA VAL A 423 -6.69 29.61 -21.16
C VAL A 423 -6.72 30.59 -22.34
N LYS A 424 -7.86 30.72 -23.02
CA LYS A 424 -8.04 31.67 -24.15
C LYS A 424 -7.84 33.11 -23.73
N GLN A 425 -8.14 33.46 -22.48
CA GLN A 425 -8.05 34.83 -21.94
C GLN A 425 -6.70 35.13 -21.29
N SER A 426 -5.96 34.08 -20.87
CA SER A 426 -4.71 34.21 -20.12
C SER A 426 -3.46 34.31 -20.99
N GLY A 427 -3.61 34.24 -22.31
CA GLY A 427 -2.51 34.39 -23.27
C GLY A 427 -1.65 33.14 -23.45
N PHE A 428 -2.09 31.97 -22.94
CA PHE A 428 -1.39 30.71 -23.17
C PHE A 428 -1.65 30.15 -24.57
N THR A 429 -0.58 29.68 -25.22
CA THR A 429 -0.66 28.77 -26.35
C THR A 429 -0.82 27.36 -25.84
N VAL A 430 -1.85 26.65 -26.29
CA VAL A 430 -2.06 25.23 -25.90
C VAL A 430 -1.31 24.35 -26.88
N ALA A 431 -0.34 23.57 -26.38
CA ALA A 431 0.37 22.57 -27.17
C ALA A 431 -0.48 21.31 -27.34
N ASP A 432 -0.43 20.67 -28.51
CA ASP A 432 -1.13 19.41 -28.77
C ASP A 432 -0.41 18.21 -28.16
N GLN A 433 0.92 18.24 -28.16
CA GLN A 433 1.79 17.22 -27.57
C GLN A 433 2.86 17.89 -26.71
N VAL A 434 3.38 17.16 -25.72
CA VAL A 434 4.40 17.66 -24.81
C VAL A 434 5.66 18.18 -25.54
N LYS A 435 6.09 17.54 -26.61
CA LYS A 435 7.24 17.95 -27.43
C LYS A 435 7.04 19.29 -28.16
N ASP A 436 5.79 19.68 -28.40
CA ASP A 436 5.48 20.93 -29.12
C ASP A 436 5.69 22.17 -28.23
N ILE A 437 5.89 21.96 -26.93
CA ILE A 437 6.19 23.01 -25.94
C ILE A 437 7.45 23.79 -26.35
N THR A 438 8.53 23.07 -26.70
CA THR A 438 9.84 23.66 -27.02
C THR A 438 9.80 24.50 -28.34
N ALA A 439 8.93 24.12 -29.27
CA ALA A 439 8.74 24.85 -30.50
C ALA A 439 7.83 26.11 -30.37
N SER A 440 7.21 26.29 -29.19
CA SER A 440 6.31 27.43 -28.96
C SER A 440 7.09 28.73 -28.88
N THR A 441 6.73 29.68 -29.78
CA THR A 441 7.26 31.05 -29.78
C THR A 441 6.48 31.99 -28.87
N GLY A 442 5.37 31.51 -28.28
CA GLY A 442 4.53 32.29 -27.37
C GLY A 442 5.26 32.62 -26.05
N GLU A 443 4.88 33.69 -25.40
CA GLU A 443 5.40 34.02 -24.06
C GLU A 443 4.95 33.02 -23.00
N LYS A 444 3.74 32.46 -23.18
CA LYS A 444 3.14 31.46 -22.29
C LYS A 444 2.70 30.22 -23.08
N VAL A 445 3.02 29.06 -22.56
CA VAL A 445 2.62 27.76 -23.14
C VAL A 445 2.03 26.85 -22.10
N CYS A 446 1.02 26.08 -22.46
CA CYS A 446 0.49 25.02 -21.63
C CYS A 446 0.28 23.72 -22.42
N TRP A 447 0.38 22.60 -21.71
CA TRP A 447 0.00 21.30 -22.22
C TRP A 447 -0.83 20.54 -21.16
N PHE A 448 -1.94 19.95 -21.60
CA PHE A 448 -2.82 19.19 -20.70
C PHE A 448 -2.60 17.68 -20.92
N MET A 449 -2.08 17.01 -19.89
CA MET A 449 -1.89 15.56 -19.87
C MET A 449 -3.22 14.81 -19.97
N ALA A 450 -4.30 15.40 -19.43
CA ALA A 450 -5.64 14.80 -19.44
C ALA A 450 -6.74 15.87 -19.39
N PRO A 451 -7.98 15.56 -19.88
CA PRO A 451 -9.13 16.44 -19.74
C PRO A 451 -9.52 16.73 -18.28
N ASN A 452 -9.41 15.71 -17.43
CA ASN A 452 -9.67 15.75 -15.98
C ASN A 452 -8.42 15.29 -15.23
N GLU A 453 -8.56 14.31 -14.34
CA GLU A 453 -7.45 13.70 -13.61
C GLU A 453 -6.49 12.96 -14.54
N VAL A 454 -5.20 13.08 -14.26
CA VAL A 454 -4.16 12.33 -14.96
C VAL A 454 -4.21 10.88 -14.50
N PRO A 455 -4.20 9.88 -15.42
CA PRO A 455 -4.15 8.48 -15.01
C PRO A 455 -2.89 8.18 -14.19
N SER A 456 -2.98 7.27 -13.22
CA SER A 456 -1.79 6.77 -12.51
C SER A 456 -0.92 5.91 -13.43
N VAL A 457 0.32 5.65 -13.00
CA VAL A 457 1.24 4.74 -13.71
C VAL A 457 0.61 3.35 -13.84
N LEU A 458 -0.01 2.83 -12.78
CA LEU A 458 -0.73 1.55 -12.81
C LEU A 458 -1.93 1.55 -13.76
N LYS A 459 -2.51 2.73 -14.06
CA LYS A 459 -3.60 2.90 -15.03
C LYS A 459 -3.10 3.28 -16.43
N GLY A 460 -1.80 3.18 -16.69
CA GLY A 460 -1.22 3.29 -18.03
C GLY A 460 -0.57 4.63 -18.35
N ARG A 461 -0.42 5.58 -17.40
CA ARG A 461 0.49 6.71 -17.60
C ARG A 461 1.91 6.18 -17.82
N LYS A 462 2.57 6.73 -18.82
CA LYS A 462 3.95 6.36 -19.18
C LYS A 462 4.93 7.30 -18.44
N ASN A 463 5.99 7.71 -19.10
CA ASN A 463 7.00 8.65 -18.57
C ASN A 463 6.60 10.13 -18.80
N ASP A 464 5.33 10.46 -18.64
CA ASP A 464 4.81 11.77 -19.01
C ASP A 464 5.38 12.87 -18.12
N LEU A 465 5.59 12.60 -16.81
CA LEU A 465 6.19 13.58 -15.89
C LEU A 465 7.66 13.85 -16.25
N ALA A 466 8.47 12.83 -16.51
CA ALA A 466 9.86 13.01 -16.91
C ALA A 466 9.97 13.74 -18.26
N GLN A 467 9.13 13.40 -19.25
CA GLN A 467 9.09 14.08 -20.53
C GLN A 467 8.66 15.55 -20.39
N ALA A 468 7.62 15.80 -19.59
CA ALA A 468 7.17 17.17 -19.29
C ALA A 468 8.29 17.97 -18.61
N THR A 469 9.04 17.36 -17.69
CA THR A 469 10.19 17.99 -17.04
C THR A 469 11.26 18.36 -18.07
N GLY A 470 11.68 17.42 -18.92
CA GLY A 470 12.71 17.66 -19.93
C GLY A 470 12.33 18.78 -20.92
N TYR A 471 11.15 18.68 -21.54
CA TYR A 471 10.68 19.71 -22.49
C TYR A 471 10.35 21.05 -21.81
N GLY A 472 9.86 21.01 -20.57
CA GLY A 472 9.61 22.21 -19.78
C GLY A 472 10.89 22.98 -19.45
N LEU A 473 11.95 22.28 -19.04
CA LEU A 473 13.27 22.85 -18.79
C LEU A 473 13.87 23.47 -20.05
N GLU A 474 13.81 22.77 -21.19
CA GLU A 474 14.25 23.28 -22.48
C GLU A 474 13.48 24.54 -22.89
N TYR A 475 12.15 24.58 -22.71
CA TYR A 475 11.35 25.77 -23.00
C TYR A 475 11.75 26.98 -22.13
N LEU A 476 11.94 26.77 -20.82
CA LEU A 476 12.32 27.86 -19.91
C LEU A 476 13.74 28.36 -20.18
N ASP A 477 14.69 27.47 -20.47
CA ASP A 477 16.06 27.85 -20.83
C ASP A 477 16.12 28.65 -22.13
N ASN A 478 15.31 28.29 -23.13
CA ASN A 478 15.19 29.03 -24.40
C ASN A 478 14.68 30.48 -24.23
N LYS A 479 14.08 30.83 -23.06
CA LYS A 479 13.75 32.22 -22.73
C LYS A 479 14.98 33.08 -22.43
N GLN A 480 16.14 32.48 -22.20
CA GLN A 480 17.40 33.14 -21.86
C GLN A 480 17.31 34.06 -20.63
N LYS A 481 16.33 33.79 -19.74
CA LYS A 481 16.11 34.46 -18.45
C LYS A 481 16.36 33.50 -17.33
N PRO A 482 16.66 33.96 -16.11
CA PRO A 482 16.61 33.08 -14.93
C PRO A 482 15.21 32.53 -14.76
N PHE A 483 15.08 31.31 -14.24
CA PHE A 483 13.77 30.70 -14.05
C PHE A 483 13.60 29.99 -12.71
N PHE A 484 12.33 29.86 -12.31
CA PHE A 484 11.86 29.00 -11.26
C PHE A 484 10.91 27.95 -11.85
N LEU A 485 11.13 26.68 -11.55
CA LEU A 485 10.26 25.58 -11.99
C LEU A 485 9.83 24.73 -10.80
N MET A 486 8.53 24.66 -10.55
CA MET A 486 7.95 23.70 -9.63
C MET A 486 7.49 22.46 -10.41
N ILE A 487 7.84 21.27 -9.91
CA ILE A 487 7.47 19.97 -10.48
C ILE A 487 6.85 19.13 -9.39
N GLU A 488 5.67 18.57 -9.65
CA GLU A 488 4.96 17.75 -8.66
C GLU A 488 4.70 16.33 -9.16
N GLY A 489 5.07 15.35 -8.32
CA GLY A 489 4.61 13.97 -8.40
C GLY A 489 3.45 13.75 -7.44
N ALA A 490 2.23 14.09 -7.86
CA ALA A 490 1.05 14.21 -6.98
C ALA A 490 0.46 12.87 -6.50
N GLN A 491 0.72 11.76 -7.21
CA GLN A 491 -0.08 10.56 -7.01
C GLN A 491 0.56 9.53 -6.06
N ILE A 492 1.69 9.86 -5.45
CA ILE A 492 2.25 9.06 -4.35
C ILE A 492 1.30 9.14 -3.16
N ASP A 493 0.78 10.35 -2.88
CA ASP A 493 -0.24 10.62 -1.89
C ASP A 493 -1.53 9.83 -2.13
N TRP A 494 -2.04 9.80 -3.37
CA TRP A 494 -3.23 9.02 -3.71
C TRP A 494 -3.03 7.52 -3.49
N GLY A 495 -1.80 7.01 -3.72
CA GLY A 495 -1.40 5.66 -3.36
C GLY A 495 -1.44 5.41 -1.85
N GLY A 496 -1.02 6.41 -1.06
CA GLY A 496 -1.11 6.42 0.40
C GLY A 496 -2.56 6.35 0.88
N HIS A 497 -3.41 7.28 0.45
CA HIS A 497 -4.84 7.32 0.78
C HIS A 497 -5.59 6.04 0.41
N ALA A 498 -5.19 5.40 -0.71
CA ALA A 498 -5.74 4.11 -1.13
C ALA A 498 -5.14 2.92 -0.38
N ASN A 499 -4.14 3.11 0.48
CA ASN A 499 -3.36 2.04 1.11
C ASN A 499 -2.84 1.02 0.08
N ASN A 500 -2.37 1.52 -1.07
CA ASN A 500 -1.94 0.73 -2.22
C ASN A 500 -0.42 0.82 -2.41
N THR A 501 0.29 -0.23 -2.01
CA THR A 501 1.76 -0.30 -2.09
C THR A 501 2.28 -0.18 -3.53
N GLY A 502 1.61 -0.80 -4.49
CA GLY A 502 2.00 -0.75 -5.90
C GLY A 502 1.89 0.66 -6.49
N MET A 503 0.85 1.40 -6.14
CA MET A 503 0.68 2.78 -6.59
C MET A 503 1.74 3.70 -5.98
N ILE A 504 1.98 3.61 -4.67
CA ILE A 504 3.07 4.37 -4.00
C ILE A 504 4.40 4.14 -4.71
N ILE A 505 4.78 2.88 -4.95
CA ILE A 505 6.07 2.52 -5.54
C ILE A 505 6.19 3.03 -6.98
N THR A 506 5.18 2.79 -7.81
CA THR A 506 5.25 3.15 -9.23
C THR A 506 5.22 4.65 -9.44
N GLU A 507 4.46 5.40 -8.64
CA GLU A 507 4.43 6.86 -8.68
C GLU A 507 5.74 7.48 -8.17
N ALA A 508 6.33 6.93 -7.09
CA ALA A 508 7.61 7.38 -6.56
C ALA A 508 8.78 7.09 -7.53
N ILE A 509 8.75 5.98 -8.26
CA ILE A 509 9.73 5.69 -9.33
C ILE A 509 9.54 6.66 -10.51
N ASP A 510 8.30 7.00 -10.87
CA ASP A 510 8.02 7.98 -11.93
C ASP A 510 8.49 9.39 -11.53
N PHE A 511 8.31 9.76 -10.25
CA PHE A 511 8.86 11.00 -9.69
C PHE A 511 10.40 11.02 -9.74
N ASP A 512 11.09 9.92 -9.40
CA ASP A 512 12.56 9.83 -9.50
C ASP A 512 13.08 9.97 -10.94
N LYS A 513 12.28 9.60 -11.95
CA LYS A 513 12.62 9.89 -13.36
C LYS A 513 12.57 11.39 -13.67
N ALA A 514 11.62 12.13 -13.08
CA ALA A 514 11.59 13.59 -13.20
C ALA A 514 12.77 14.24 -12.46
N VAL A 515 13.13 13.71 -11.27
CA VAL A 515 14.36 14.09 -10.57
C VAL A 515 15.58 13.87 -11.47
N THR A 516 15.64 12.74 -12.18
CA THR A 516 16.73 12.45 -13.13
C THR A 516 16.89 13.55 -14.19
N GLU A 517 15.79 14.00 -14.80
CA GLU A 517 15.85 15.07 -15.81
C GLU A 517 16.28 16.41 -15.20
N ALA A 518 15.84 16.74 -13.99
CA ALA A 518 16.26 17.96 -13.29
C ALA A 518 17.75 17.95 -12.95
N ILE A 519 18.29 16.81 -12.46
CA ILE A 519 19.70 16.69 -12.12
C ILE A 519 20.58 16.72 -13.37
N ARG A 520 20.19 16.04 -14.47
CA ARG A 520 20.90 16.13 -15.77
C ARG A 520 20.96 17.56 -16.30
N PHE A 521 19.84 18.29 -16.16
CA PHE A 521 19.83 19.70 -16.52
C PHE A 521 20.80 20.51 -15.67
N ALA A 522 20.85 20.30 -14.36
CA ALA A 522 21.75 21.00 -13.45
C ALA A 522 23.23 20.69 -13.74
N ASP A 523 23.59 19.45 -14.10
CA ASP A 523 24.97 19.11 -14.52
C ASP A 523 25.38 19.85 -15.80
N THR A 524 24.43 20.05 -16.74
CA THR A 524 24.69 20.79 -17.98
C THR A 524 24.67 22.30 -17.74
N HIS A 525 23.76 22.79 -16.90
CA HIS A 525 23.54 24.21 -16.58
C HIS A 525 24.00 24.48 -15.15
N LYS A 526 25.29 24.64 -14.99
CA LYS A 526 26.09 24.63 -13.74
C LYS A 526 25.66 25.60 -12.63
N ASN A 527 24.78 26.56 -12.93
CA ASN A 527 24.23 27.56 -12.02
C ASN A 527 22.75 27.26 -11.69
N THR A 528 22.38 26.00 -11.68
CA THR A 528 21.03 25.52 -11.35
C THR A 528 21.03 24.83 -9.98
N LEU A 529 20.19 25.34 -9.07
CA LEU A 529 19.91 24.70 -7.79
C LEU A 529 18.66 23.83 -7.93
N VAL A 530 18.77 22.56 -7.55
CA VAL A 530 17.66 21.59 -7.52
C VAL A 530 17.36 21.25 -6.06
N ILE A 531 16.09 21.33 -5.68
CA ILE A 531 15.59 20.97 -4.34
C ILE A 531 14.49 19.93 -4.55
N ILE A 532 14.57 18.82 -3.83
CA ILE A 532 13.58 17.72 -3.88
C ILE A 532 13.06 17.50 -2.47
N THR A 533 11.75 17.53 -2.29
CA THR A 533 11.12 17.31 -0.98
C THR A 533 9.72 16.72 -1.15
N ALA A 534 8.98 16.64 -0.07
CA ALA A 534 7.55 16.35 -0.02
C ALA A 534 6.83 17.50 0.69
N ASP A 535 5.54 17.55 0.57
CA ASP A 535 4.67 18.44 1.35
C ASP A 535 4.29 17.83 2.70
N HIS A 536 4.04 16.51 2.75
CA HIS A 536 3.80 15.71 3.96
C HIS A 536 4.10 14.22 3.71
N GLU A 537 3.91 13.39 4.72
CA GLU A 537 3.82 11.94 4.62
C GLU A 537 2.35 11.51 4.62
N THR A 538 2.00 10.46 3.88
CA THR A 538 0.63 9.92 3.81
C THR A 538 0.59 8.45 4.21
N SER A 539 -0.44 8.07 4.96
CA SER A 539 -0.86 6.74 5.40
C SER A 539 -0.10 6.13 6.58
N GLY A 540 0.93 6.77 7.10
CA GLY A 540 1.80 6.13 8.09
C GLY A 540 2.36 4.82 7.53
N PHE A 541 2.84 4.89 6.28
CA PHE A 541 3.35 3.75 5.54
C PHE A 541 4.60 3.16 6.21
N SER A 542 4.67 1.82 6.25
CA SER A 542 5.85 1.09 6.71
C SER A 542 6.09 -0.14 5.83
N ILE A 543 7.31 -0.68 5.86
CA ILE A 543 7.73 -1.83 5.07
C ILE A 543 8.02 -3.01 6.00
N PRO A 544 7.02 -3.82 6.40
CA PRO A 544 7.23 -4.95 7.30
C PRO A 544 7.98 -6.10 6.61
N GLN A 545 7.89 -6.22 5.28
CA GLN A 545 8.48 -7.29 4.50
C GLN A 545 8.88 -6.83 3.12
N GLY A 546 9.90 -7.45 2.54
CA GLY A 546 10.35 -7.24 1.17
C GLY A 546 11.42 -8.24 0.75
N ASN A 547 11.69 -8.27 -0.55
CA ASN A 547 12.77 -9.05 -1.13
C ASN A 547 13.42 -8.23 -2.26
N ILE A 548 14.62 -7.74 -2.02
CA ILE A 548 15.36 -6.89 -2.96
C ILE A 548 15.77 -7.63 -4.25
N HIS A 549 15.90 -8.97 -4.21
CA HIS A 549 16.27 -9.77 -5.39
C HIS A 549 15.09 -10.00 -6.34
N THR A 550 13.87 -9.95 -5.84
CA THR A 550 12.65 -10.09 -6.64
C THR A 550 11.88 -8.78 -6.75
N SER A 551 12.38 -7.69 -6.16
CA SER A 551 11.70 -6.39 -6.11
C SER A 551 10.29 -6.46 -5.51
N PHE A 552 10.10 -7.40 -4.59
CA PHE A 552 8.85 -7.58 -3.85
C PHE A 552 8.85 -6.71 -2.59
N ILE A 553 7.76 -5.96 -2.38
CA ILE A 553 7.52 -5.13 -1.19
C ILE A 553 6.14 -5.44 -0.63
N GLU A 554 6.06 -5.58 0.68
CA GLU A 554 4.82 -5.52 1.44
C GLU A 554 4.77 -4.22 2.21
N GLY A 555 3.70 -3.47 2.01
CA GLY A 555 3.38 -2.27 2.78
C GLY A 555 2.45 -2.55 3.96
N SER A 556 2.58 -1.77 5.00
CA SER A 556 1.61 -1.70 6.09
C SER A 556 1.28 -0.25 6.38
N PHE A 557 0.02 0.02 6.67
CA PHE A 557 -0.57 1.34 6.78
C PHE A 557 -1.24 1.51 8.13
N THR A 558 -1.09 2.68 8.76
CA THR A 558 -1.73 2.99 10.05
C THR A 558 -3.01 3.80 9.87
N THR A 559 -3.14 4.53 8.75
CA THR A 559 -4.28 5.39 8.44
C THR A 559 -4.54 5.43 6.93
N HIS A 560 -5.60 6.10 6.52
CA HIS A 560 -5.88 6.53 5.14
C HIS A 560 -5.66 8.04 4.96
N ASP A 561 -5.01 8.69 5.91
CA ASP A 561 -4.83 10.14 5.99
C ASP A 561 -3.35 10.49 6.10
N HIS A 562 -3.03 11.79 6.12
CA HIS A 562 -1.67 12.27 6.32
C HIS A 562 -1.17 12.00 7.74
N THR A 563 0.14 12.10 7.93
CA THR A 563 0.76 12.01 9.26
C THR A 563 1.72 13.16 9.52
N GLY A 564 2.00 13.42 10.79
CA GLY A 564 2.96 14.45 11.22
C GLY A 564 4.44 14.02 11.16
N VAL A 565 4.77 12.99 10.39
CA VAL A 565 6.17 12.55 10.23
C VAL A 565 6.94 13.55 9.40
N MET A 566 8.18 13.89 9.83
CA MET A 566 9.07 14.75 9.03
C MET A 566 9.38 14.10 7.69
N VAL A 567 9.46 14.93 6.64
CA VAL A 567 9.77 14.47 5.28
C VAL A 567 11.22 14.79 4.90
N PRO A 568 11.84 14.01 4.00
CA PRO A 568 13.20 14.27 3.55
C PRO A 568 13.28 15.48 2.62
N VAL A 569 14.40 16.18 2.68
CA VAL A 569 14.80 17.20 1.70
C VAL A 569 16.13 16.79 1.11
N PHE A 570 16.23 16.81 -0.22
CA PHE A 570 17.49 16.64 -0.93
C PHE A 570 17.78 17.88 -1.73
N ALA A 571 19.05 18.23 -1.87
CA ALA A 571 19.47 19.34 -2.71
C ALA A 571 20.70 18.99 -3.56
N TYR A 572 20.79 19.62 -4.73
CA TYR A 572 21.89 19.44 -5.66
C TYR A 572 22.21 20.75 -6.38
N GLY A 573 23.49 20.97 -6.70
CA GLY A 573 23.97 22.16 -7.36
C GLY A 573 24.56 23.20 -6.39
N PRO A 574 24.73 24.46 -6.84
CA PRO A 574 25.31 25.51 -6.01
C PRO A 574 24.60 25.64 -4.67
N HIS A 575 25.36 25.82 -3.59
CA HIS A 575 24.86 26.01 -2.22
C HIS A 575 23.94 24.88 -1.70
N SER A 576 23.91 23.70 -2.31
CA SER A 576 23.07 22.57 -1.88
C SER A 576 23.19 22.25 -0.39
N GLY A 577 24.39 22.43 0.20
CA GLY A 577 24.65 22.22 1.63
C GLY A 577 23.80 23.05 2.60
N THR A 578 23.21 24.16 2.13
CA THR A 578 22.27 25.01 2.92
C THR A 578 20.99 24.29 3.29
N PHE A 579 20.62 23.24 2.57
CA PHE A 579 19.41 22.45 2.80
C PHE A 579 19.61 21.25 3.73
N THR A 580 20.79 21.11 4.35
CA THR A 580 21.04 20.10 5.38
C THR A 580 20.46 20.54 6.72
N GLY A 581 20.22 19.58 7.64
CA GLY A 581 19.66 19.85 8.98
C GLY A 581 18.16 19.60 9.08
N VAL A 582 17.54 20.12 10.14
CA VAL A 582 16.11 19.95 10.44
C VAL A 582 15.47 21.34 10.62
N TYR A 583 14.42 21.61 9.85
CA TYR A 583 13.79 22.94 9.81
C TYR A 583 12.31 22.87 9.44
N GLU A 584 11.62 24.02 9.45
CA GLU A 584 10.22 24.16 9.04
C GLU A 584 10.09 24.20 7.51
N ASN A 585 8.93 23.80 6.96
CA ASN A 585 8.69 23.87 5.50
C ASN A 585 8.73 25.31 4.95
N THR A 586 8.46 26.30 5.77
CA THR A 586 8.59 27.73 5.41
C THR A 586 10.02 28.10 5.03
N GLU A 587 11.02 27.44 5.63
CA GLU A 587 12.43 27.72 5.38
C GLU A 587 12.88 27.43 3.91
N ILE A 588 12.16 26.61 3.17
CA ILE A 588 12.48 26.37 1.76
C ILE A 588 12.41 27.67 0.96
N PHE A 589 11.33 28.44 1.13
CA PHE A 589 11.16 29.75 0.50
C PHE A 589 12.29 30.72 0.92
N HIS A 590 12.50 30.90 2.22
CA HIS A 590 13.48 31.83 2.78
C HIS A 590 14.92 31.50 2.33
N LYS A 591 15.30 30.23 2.31
CA LYS A 591 16.60 29.78 1.83
C LYS A 591 16.77 30.10 0.32
N ILE A 592 15.76 29.83 -0.51
CA ILE A 592 15.82 30.15 -1.95
C ILE A 592 16.02 31.65 -2.15
N ILE A 593 15.19 32.49 -1.52
CA ILE A 593 15.25 33.96 -1.68
C ILE A 593 16.61 34.50 -1.22
N THR A 594 17.11 34.03 -0.08
CA THR A 594 18.41 34.44 0.46
C THR A 594 19.56 34.05 -0.47
N LEU A 595 19.55 32.80 -1.00
CA LEU A 595 20.60 32.32 -1.90
C LEU A 595 20.61 33.01 -3.27
N LEU A 596 19.45 33.51 -3.71
CA LEU A 596 19.35 34.35 -4.90
C LEU A 596 19.79 35.81 -4.66
N GLY A 597 20.22 36.14 -3.43
CA GLY A 597 20.71 37.49 -3.08
C GLY A 597 19.60 38.51 -2.84
N PHE A 598 18.35 38.08 -2.67
CA PHE A 598 17.26 38.98 -2.37
C PHE A 598 17.05 39.06 -0.85
N ASN A 599 17.06 40.25 -0.30
CA ASN A 599 16.77 40.46 1.11
C ASN A 599 15.26 40.53 1.30
N GLU A 600 14.76 39.75 2.26
CA GLU A 600 13.39 39.93 2.75
C GLU A 600 13.29 41.30 3.44
N LYS A 601 12.26 42.07 3.12
CA LYS A 601 12.00 43.36 3.76
C LYS A 601 11.27 43.18 5.08
#